data_ca1a22997d7cafe62fb00a1c6c490436
#
_entry.id   ca1a22997d7cafe62fb00a1c6c490436
#
_cell.length_a   1.000
_cell.length_b   1.000
_cell.length_c   1.000
_cell.angle_alpha   90.00
_cell.angle_beta   90.00
_cell.angle_gamma   90.00
#
_symmetry.space_group_name_H-M   'P 1'
#
loop_
_entity.id
_entity.type
_entity.pdbx_description
1 polymer ?
#
loop_
_entity_poly.entity_id
_entity_poly.type
_entity_poly.pdbx_seq_one_letter_code
_entity_poly.pdbx_strand_id
1 'polypeptide(L)'
;EIFSEKSLRDVIEEADAEGAEANAANIPDRSKRYARKAIFRKLAHESYRDAGLAFAPNANDGGPGERRPGVAILSRFDFIGAPEVLQDLPEPLHIPFSDLDGSDGGHYTIRRLSRPVLKARIPVGRTVITVFNCHLKSKLGELDRPKGAPFPPAADLVNYDPVGRAMGSLRAGLRRMAEAWVLRREILKELEAGNPVMVLGDFNDSDNAVSSEIITGETPFKNYAWMRRHDATHKGDRYTDTENDIIQEKIDRVRLHSAEKLFVRTSLRDMVFTSAFGGVYESIDQILMSRHFHPYNADRLGQMEYFSVLNDHITDGSHPEAPYNKLASDHGQIIAHMQLKGKDNSR
;
A
#
# COMPACT_ATOMS: atom_id res chain seq x y z
N GLU A 1 -2.99 1.14 11.54
CA GLU A 1 -2.01 1.65 12.53
C GLU A 1 -2.01 0.75 13.77
N ILE A 2 -0.84 0.24 14.15
CA ILE A 2 -0.69 -0.64 15.30
C ILE A 2 0.27 0.02 16.28
N PHE A 3 -0.18 0.25 17.51
CA PHE A 3 0.59 0.99 18.51
C PHE A 3 1.40 0.08 19.43
N SER A 4 0.98 -1.18 19.60
CA SER A 4 1.73 -2.17 20.36
C SER A 4 1.42 -3.59 19.89
N GLU A 5 2.37 -4.51 20.09
CA GLU A 5 2.14 -5.93 19.84
C GLU A 5 1.03 -6.50 20.73
N LYS A 6 0.95 -6.03 21.97
CA LYS A 6 -0.12 -6.46 22.89
C LYS A 6 -1.50 -6.14 22.35
N SER A 7 -1.74 -4.88 21.92
CA SER A 7 -3.03 -4.48 21.36
C SER A 7 -3.41 -5.32 20.13
N LEU A 8 -2.41 -5.68 19.30
CA LEU A 8 -2.66 -6.55 18.17
C LEU A 8 -3.06 -7.96 18.59
N ARG A 9 -2.39 -8.53 19.60
CA ARG A 9 -2.75 -9.84 20.13
C ARG A 9 -4.13 -9.85 20.75
N ASP A 10 -4.49 -8.82 21.51
CA ASP A 10 -5.83 -8.66 22.10
C ASP A 10 -6.91 -8.68 20.99
N VAL A 11 -6.71 -7.94 19.89
CA VAL A 11 -7.63 -7.93 18.74
C VAL A 11 -7.72 -9.29 18.04
N ILE A 12 -6.60 -10.00 17.91
CA ILE A 12 -6.58 -11.34 17.32
C ILE A 12 -7.37 -12.33 18.18
N GLU A 13 -7.20 -12.29 19.50
CA GLU A 13 -7.95 -13.15 20.43
C GLU A 13 -9.45 -12.89 20.36
N GLU A 14 -9.86 -11.62 20.31
CA GLU A 14 -11.26 -11.25 20.16
C GLU A 14 -11.84 -11.70 18.81
N ALA A 15 -11.12 -11.45 17.71
CA ALA A 15 -11.54 -11.88 16.37
C ALA A 15 -11.64 -13.43 16.26
N ASP A 16 -10.73 -14.17 16.92
CA ASP A 16 -10.78 -15.63 16.95
C ASP A 16 -11.97 -16.14 17.76
N ALA A 17 -12.31 -15.49 18.87
CA ALA A 17 -13.47 -15.83 19.67
C ALA A 17 -14.78 -15.62 18.90
N GLU A 18 -14.94 -14.44 18.26
CA GLU A 18 -16.10 -14.12 17.44
C GLU A 18 -16.22 -15.05 16.22
N GLY A 19 -15.11 -15.35 15.57
CA GLY A 19 -15.06 -16.26 14.43
C GLY A 19 -15.44 -17.69 14.78
N ALA A 20 -14.98 -18.19 15.93
CA ALA A 20 -15.36 -19.50 16.44
C ALA A 20 -16.85 -19.59 16.78
N GLU A 21 -17.41 -18.55 17.39
CA GLU A 21 -18.84 -18.46 17.66
C GLU A 21 -19.67 -18.41 16.38
N ALA A 22 -19.25 -17.63 15.39
CA ALA A 22 -19.91 -17.54 14.08
C ALA A 22 -19.90 -18.90 13.35
N ASN A 23 -18.81 -19.65 13.41
CA ASN A 23 -18.72 -20.99 12.84
C ASN A 23 -19.67 -21.96 13.56
N ALA A 24 -19.70 -21.92 14.91
CA ALA A 24 -20.56 -22.78 15.73
C ALA A 24 -22.05 -22.49 15.52
N ALA A 25 -22.40 -21.22 15.37
CA ALA A 25 -23.78 -20.78 15.13
C ALA A 25 -24.30 -21.13 13.74
N ASN A 26 -23.45 -21.63 12.84
CA ASN A 26 -23.78 -21.95 11.45
C ASN A 26 -24.61 -20.82 10.81
N ILE A 27 -24.12 -19.58 10.96
CA ILE A 27 -24.82 -18.36 10.54
C ILE A 27 -25.23 -18.52 9.08
N PRO A 28 -26.56 -18.42 8.79
CA PRO A 28 -27.02 -18.55 7.40
C PRO A 28 -26.30 -17.58 6.51
N ASP A 29 -25.80 -18.11 5.40
CA ASP A 29 -25.15 -17.33 4.38
C ASP A 29 -25.97 -16.06 4.05
N ARG A 30 -25.52 -14.91 4.49
CA ARG A 30 -26.06 -13.59 4.08
C ARG A 30 -25.90 -13.34 2.58
N SER A 31 -25.51 -14.33 1.88
CA SER A 31 -24.98 -14.37 0.54
C SER A 31 -25.97 -14.15 -0.58
N LYS A 32 -27.26 -14.07 -0.34
CA LYS A 32 -28.18 -13.64 -1.41
C LYS A 32 -27.78 -12.26 -1.96
N ARG A 33 -27.27 -11.38 -1.09
CA ARG A 33 -26.70 -10.09 -1.47
C ARG A 33 -25.33 -10.23 -2.13
N TYR A 34 -24.60 -11.28 -1.78
CA TYR A 34 -23.24 -11.58 -2.24
C TYR A 34 -23.17 -12.87 -3.06
N ALA A 35 -24.27 -13.30 -3.67
CA ALA A 35 -24.33 -14.55 -4.44
C ALA A 35 -23.25 -14.69 -5.51
N ARG A 36 -22.72 -13.55 -5.99
CA ARG A 36 -21.60 -13.48 -6.92
C ARG A 36 -20.23 -13.63 -6.24
N LYS A 37 -20.16 -13.49 -4.91
CA LYS A 37 -18.96 -13.62 -4.10
C LYS A 37 -18.88 -15.02 -3.46
N ALA A 38 -19.01 -16.06 -4.30
CA ALA A 38 -19.03 -17.46 -3.87
C ALA A 38 -17.83 -17.87 -3.01
N ILE A 39 -16.73 -17.13 -3.09
CA ILE A 39 -15.53 -17.28 -2.28
C ILE A 39 -15.83 -17.11 -0.79
N PHE A 40 -16.59 -16.09 -0.39
CA PHE A 40 -16.92 -15.85 1.01
C PHE A 40 -17.80 -16.94 1.63
N ARG A 41 -18.49 -17.73 0.81
CA ARG A 41 -19.35 -18.81 1.26
C ARG A 41 -18.60 -20.01 1.81
N LYS A 42 -17.34 -20.17 1.42
CA LYS A 42 -16.53 -21.34 1.74
C LYS A 42 -15.50 -21.08 2.82
N LEU A 43 -15.31 -19.83 3.19
CA LEU A 43 -14.30 -19.45 4.19
C LEU A 43 -14.96 -19.45 5.57
N ALA A 44 -14.90 -20.59 6.26
CA ALA A 44 -15.04 -20.60 7.70
C ALA A 44 -13.88 -19.80 8.32
N HIS A 45 -14.13 -19.18 9.46
CA HIS A 45 -13.05 -18.56 10.23
C HIS A 45 -12.02 -19.63 10.61
N GLU A 46 -10.78 -19.35 10.36
CA GLU A 46 -9.64 -20.12 10.83
C GLU A 46 -8.88 -19.27 11.84
N SER A 47 -8.59 -19.86 13.01
CA SER A 47 -7.90 -19.16 14.10
C SER A 47 -6.54 -18.61 13.65
N TYR A 48 -6.20 -17.44 14.17
CA TYR A 48 -4.89 -16.84 14.05
C TYR A 48 -3.99 -17.09 15.27
N ARG A 49 -4.45 -17.89 16.25
CA ARG A 49 -3.72 -18.12 17.51
C ARG A 49 -2.30 -18.63 17.28
N ASP A 50 -2.13 -19.53 16.34
CA ASP A 50 -0.84 -20.14 16.00
C ASP A 50 -0.17 -19.47 14.78
N ALA A 51 -0.67 -18.32 14.35
CA ALA A 51 -0.09 -17.60 13.24
C ALA A 51 1.24 -16.94 13.62
N GLY A 52 2.16 -16.92 12.68
CA GLY A 52 3.38 -16.13 12.80
C GLY A 52 3.04 -14.64 12.85
N LEU A 53 3.57 -13.94 13.84
CA LEU A 53 3.39 -12.50 14.03
C LEU A 53 4.73 -11.78 13.93
N ALA A 54 4.82 -10.83 13.03
CA ALA A 54 5.92 -9.87 12.96
C ALA A 54 5.38 -8.47 13.21
N PHE A 55 5.94 -7.76 14.16
CA PHE A 55 5.59 -6.39 14.50
C PHE A 55 6.80 -5.48 14.41
N ALA A 56 6.67 -4.37 13.70
CA ALA A 56 7.68 -3.32 13.61
C ALA A 56 7.18 -2.08 14.37
N PRO A 57 7.68 -1.81 15.57
CA PRO A 57 7.36 -0.59 16.29
C PRO A 57 7.96 0.62 15.56
N ASN A 58 7.28 1.76 15.63
CA ASN A 58 7.81 2.98 15.05
C ASN A 58 8.86 3.59 15.99
N ALA A 59 10.08 3.76 15.48
CA ALA A 59 11.21 4.31 16.23
C ALA A 59 11.25 5.85 16.24
N ASN A 60 10.33 6.54 15.54
CA ASN A 60 10.27 8.00 15.59
C ASN A 60 9.71 8.50 16.92
N ASP A 61 10.20 9.66 17.35
CA ASP A 61 9.58 10.40 18.44
C ASP A 61 8.20 10.88 18.01
N GLY A 62 7.23 10.72 18.92
CA GLY A 62 5.82 10.75 18.62
C GLY A 62 5.30 11.90 17.77
N GLY A 63 4.25 11.61 17.03
CA GLY A 63 3.39 12.56 16.34
C GLY A 63 2.37 13.21 17.28
N PRO A 64 1.27 13.77 16.75
CA PRO A 64 0.18 14.33 17.57
C PRO A 64 -0.32 13.31 18.59
N GLY A 65 -0.34 13.70 19.88
CA GLY A 65 -0.72 12.82 20.98
C GLY A 65 0.28 11.70 21.28
N GLU A 66 1.56 11.88 20.91
CA GLU A 66 2.65 10.90 21.12
C GLU A 66 2.40 9.54 20.43
N ARG A 67 1.54 9.51 19.43
CA ARG A 67 1.22 8.30 18.69
C ARG A 67 2.39 7.87 17.83
N ARG A 68 2.76 6.59 17.94
CA ARG A 68 3.86 5.96 17.19
C ARG A 68 3.34 4.73 16.43
N PRO A 69 2.55 4.93 15.38
CA PRO A 69 1.99 3.79 14.66
C PRO A 69 3.08 2.99 13.98
N GLY A 70 3.14 1.71 14.29
CA GLY A 70 3.93 0.71 13.62
C GLY A 70 3.14 -0.06 12.59
N VAL A 71 3.75 -1.10 12.02
CA VAL A 71 3.15 -2.03 11.07
C VAL A 71 3.38 -3.47 11.52
N ALA A 72 2.50 -4.38 11.09
CA ALA A 72 2.64 -5.79 11.41
C ALA A 72 2.28 -6.68 10.22
N ILE A 73 2.83 -7.87 10.20
CA ILE A 73 2.43 -8.96 9.31
C ILE A 73 1.99 -10.14 10.16
N LEU A 74 0.79 -10.62 9.88
CA LEU A 74 0.25 -11.84 10.45
C LEU A 74 0.20 -12.89 9.35
N SER A 75 0.78 -14.06 9.60
CA SER A 75 0.87 -15.13 8.60
C SER A 75 0.50 -16.49 9.21
N ARG A 76 -0.34 -17.25 8.51
CA ARG A 76 -0.59 -18.67 8.86
C ARG A 76 0.55 -19.59 8.44
N PHE A 77 1.52 -19.06 7.73
CA PHE A 77 2.74 -19.78 7.38
C PHE A 77 3.89 -19.22 8.20
N ASP A 78 4.79 -20.08 8.64
CA ASP A 78 6.00 -19.63 9.34
C ASP A 78 6.85 -18.73 8.45
N PHE A 79 7.50 -17.74 9.06
CA PHE A 79 8.44 -16.89 8.33
C PHE A 79 9.74 -17.64 8.04
N ILE A 80 10.30 -17.42 6.86
CA ILE A 80 11.65 -17.89 6.53
C ILE A 80 12.66 -16.86 6.98
N GLY A 81 13.37 -17.16 8.06
CA GLY A 81 14.26 -16.22 8.73
C GLY A 81 13.52 -15.15 9.53
N ALA A 82 14.27 -14.26 10.15
CA ALA A 82 13.69 -13.17 10.90
C ALA A 82 13.15 -12.09 9.95
N PRO A 83 11.95 -11.57 10.16
CA PRO A 83 11.46 -10.40 9.46
C PRO A 83 12.39 -9.19 9.64
N GLU A 84 12.57 -8.43 8.56
CA GLU A 84 13.45 -7.26 8.53
C GLU A 84 12.61 -5.98 8.72
N VAL A 85 13.09 -5.08 9.59
CA VAL A 85 12.49 -3.75 9.80
C VAL A 85 13.35 -2.70 9.12
N LEU A 86 12.75 -1.96 8.20
CA LEU A 86 13.39 -0.91 7.43
C LEU A 86 12.80 0.43 7.87
N GLN A 87 13.54 1.21 8.63
CA GLN A 87 13.11 2.55 9.04
C GLN A 87 14.22 3.57 8.98
N ASP A 88 15.39 3.23 9.52
CA ASP A 88 16.56 4.10 9.40
C ASP A 88 17.20 3.96 8.02
N LEU A 89 17.58 5.08 7.42
CA LEU A 89 18.26 5.10 6.15
C LEU A 89 19.78 4.97 6.39
N PRO A 90 20.48 4.07 5.68
CA PRO A 90 21.94 3.95 5.77
C PRO A 90 22.64 5.27 5.45
N GLU A 91 22.09 6.00 4.49
CA GLU A 91 22.52 7.33 4.08
C GLU A 91 21.34 8.29 4.08
N PRO A 92 21.50 9.50 4.60
CA PRO A 92 20.47 10.52 4.54
C PRO A 92 20.10 10.84 3.10
N LEU A 93 18.79 10.98 2.82
CA LEU A 93 18.31 11.47 1.54
C LEU A 93 18.17 12.99 1.61
N HIS A 94 18.95 13.68 0.79
CA HIS A 94 18.93 15.15 0.69
C HIS A 94 18.05 15.55 -0.48
N ILE A 95 16.98 16.27 -0.18
CA ILE A 95 16.08 16.85 -1.19
C ILE A 95 16.41 18.33 -1.28
N PRO A 96 16.95 18.83 -2.41
CA PRO A 96 17.20 20.24 -2.58
C PRO A 96 15.91 21.05 -2.43
N PHE A 97 16.00 22.17 -1.75
CA PHE A 97 14.84 22.98 -1.43
C PHE A 97 15.23 24.46 -1.44
N SER A 98 14.51 25.25 -2.22
CA SER A 98 14.65 26.71 -2.26
C SER A 98 13.57 27.34 -1.41
N ASP A 99 13.90 28.42 -0.71
CA ASP A 99 12.91 29.22 -0.02
C ASP A 99 12.01 29.98 -1.03
N LEU A 100 10.87 30.44 -0.54
CA LEU A 100 9.86 31.12 -1.40
C LEU A 100 10.39 32.41 -2.03
N ASP A 101 11.39 33.05 -1.44
CA ASP A 101 12.05 34.23 -1.97
C ASP A 101 13.11 33.90 -3.04
N GLY A 102 13.29 32.60 -3.36
CA GLY A 102 14.30 32.13 -4.30
C GLY A 102 15.71 32.04 -3.71
N SER A 103 15.87 32.26 -2.40
CA SER A 103 17.13 32.00 -1.72
C SER A 103 17.40 30.50 -1.66
N ASP A 104 18.67 30.12 -1.43
CA ASP A 104 19.06 28.72 -1.22
C ASP A 104 18.59 28.26 0.16
N GLY A 105 17.40 27.67 0.22
CA GLY A 105 16.80 27.11 1.45
C GLY A 105 17.50 25.87 1.98
N GLY A 106 18.57 25.42 1.32
CA GLY A 106 19.32 24.24 1.73
C GLY A 106 18.66 22.94 1.32
N HIS A 107 18.58 22.01 2.26
CA HIS A 107 18.12 20.64 2.00
C HIS A 107 17.09 20.21 3.03
N TYR A 108 15.99 19.64 2.53
CA TYR A 108 15.11 18.83 3.36
C TYR A 108 15.71 17.43 3.48
N THR A 109 16.23 17.11 4.66
CA THR A 109 16.98 15.87 4.87
C THR A 109 16.13 14.82 5.56
N ILE A 110 15.96 13.69 4.91
CA ILE A 110 15.29 12.51 5.46
C ILE A 110 16.35 11.51 5.93
N ARG A 111 16.36 11.21 7.21
CA ARG A 111 17.25 10.22 7.83
C ARG A 111 16.52 8.95 8.21
N ARG A 112 15.22 9.03 8.33
CA ARG A 112 14.35 7.95 8.79
C ARG A 112 12.99 8.05 8.12
N LEU A 113 12.39 6.92 7.76
CA LEU A 113 11.02 6.85 7.27
C LEU A 113 10.05 7.30 8.38
N SER A 114 8.92 7.88 8.01
CA SER A 114 7.90 8.32 8.98
C SER A 114 7.32 7.17 9.78
N ARG A 115 7.25 6.00 9.14
CA ARG A 115 6.85 4.73 9.76
C ARG A 115 7.76 3.61 9.24
N PRO A 116 7.92 2.51 9.99
CA PRO A 116 8.72 1.39 9.52
C PRO A 116 8.08 0.71 8.31
N VAL A 117 8.90 0.11 7.47
CA VAL A 117 8.51 -0.89 6.50
C VAL A 117 8.91 -2.25 7.05
N LEU A 118 8.00 -3.20 7.06
CA LEU A 118 8.24 -4.56 7.50
C LEU A 118 8.36 -5.47 6.29
N LYS A 119 9.49 -6.17 6.18
CA LYS A 119 9.77 -7.14 5.12
C LYS A 119 9.80 -8.55 5.72
N ALA A 120 9.04 -9.46 5.15
CA ALA A 120 9.00 -10.86 5.57
C ALA A 120 9.06 -11.79 4.36
N ARG A 121 9.63 -12.97 4.57
CA ARG A 121 9.63 -14.06 3.60
C ARG A 121 8.67 -15.13 4.04
N ILE A 122 7.65 -15.38 3.23
CA ILE A 122 6.54 -16.27 3.56
C ILE A 122 6.55 -17.45 2.58
N PRO A 123 6.67 -18.70 3.06
CA PRO A 123 6.57 -19.88 2.21
C PRO A 123 5.11 -20.12 1.84
N VAL A 124 4.81 -20.16 0.56
CA VAL A 124 3.48 -20.49 0.05
C VAL A 124 3.61 -21.65 -0.95
N GLY A 125 3.23 -22.82 -0.52
CA GLY A 125 3.45 -24.06 -1.26
C GLY A 125 4.95 -24.36 -1.42
N ARG A 126 5.45 -24.32 -2.67
CA ARG A 126 6.89 -24.53 -2.98
C ARG A 126 7.66 -23.24 -3.21
N THR A 127 7.01 -22.12 -3.10
CA THR A 127 7.56 -20.81 -3.43
C THR A 127 7.67 -19.98 -2.17
N VAL A 128 8.69 -19.14 -2.11
CA VAL A 128 8.83 -18.13 -1.07
C VAL A 128 8.45 -16.78 -1.68
N ILE A 129 7.51 -16.10 -1.05
CA ILE A 129 7.07 -14.77 -1.46
C ILE A 129 7.68 -13.75 -0.50
N THR A 130 8.34 -12.74 -1.02
CA THR A 130 8.78 -11.59 -0.21
C THR A 130 7.62 -10.60 -0.11
N VAL A 131 7.19 -10.34 1.12
CA VAL A 131 6.10 -9.43 1.44
C VAL A 131 6.67 -8.19 2.10
N PHE A 132 6.31 -7.01 1.58
CA PHE A 132 6.56 -5.72 2.20
C PHE A 132 5.24 -5.17 2.71
N ASN A 133 5.17 -4.82 3.99
CA ASN A 133 4.07 -4.04 4.54
C ASN A 133 4.57 -2.64 4.88
N CYS A 134 3.91 -1.62 4.37
CA CYS A 134 4.30 -0.22 4.54
C CYS A 134 3.10 0.66 4.90
N HIS A 135 3.42 1.79 5.54
CA HIS A 135 2.47 2.86 5.78
C HIS A 135 3.21 4.19 5.52
N LEU A 136 3.00 4.76 4.33
CA LEU A 136 3.73 5.94 3.89
C LEU A 136 3.23 7.21 4.58
N LYS A 137 4.00 8.30 4.45
CA LYS A 137 3.66 9.59 5.02
C LYS A 137 2.28 10.08 4.56
N SER A 138 1.44 10.41 5.51
CA SER A 138 0.09 10.93 5.27
C SER A 138 0.09 12.25 4.49
N LYS A 139 -1.06 12.60 3.88
CA LYS A 139 -1.27 13.90 3.22
C LYS A 139 -1.29 15.07 4.21
N LEU A 140 -1.38 14.80 5.51
CA LEU A 140 -1.32 15.83 6.55
C LEU A 140 0.01 16.60 6.47
N GLY A 141 -0.08 17.92 6.28
CA GLY A 141 1.06 18.80 6.08
C GLY A 141 2.05 18.77 7.25
N GLU A 142 3.34 18.84 6.95
CA GLU A 142 4.40 19.04 7.93
C GLU A 142 4.58 20.53 8.17
N LEU A 143 3.86 21.06 9.17
CA LEU A 143 3.89 22.47 9.53
C LEU A 143 5.05 22.77 10.45
N ASP A 144 5.77 23.85 10.19
CA ASP A 144 6.74 24.39 11.13
C ASP A 144 6.01 24.99 12.34
N ARG A 145 6.46 24.62 13.50
CA ARG A 145 5.90 25.10 14.75
C ARG A 145 6.99 25.22 15.81
N PRO A 146 6.87 26.21 16.70
CA PRO A 146 7.77 26.31 17.86
C PRO A 146 7.72 25.02 18.69
N LYS A 147 8.86 24.68 19.32
CA LYS A 147 8.92 23.52 20.21
C LYS A 147 7.90 23.67 21.35
N GLY A 148 7.07 22.65 21.53
CA GLY A 148 6.01 22.63 22.55
C GLY A 148 4.69 23.26 22.13
N ALA A 149 4.59 23.85 20.94
CA ALA A 149 3.31 24.35 20.45
C ALA A 149 2.30 23.20 20.19
N PRO A 150 0.99 23.43 20.43
CA PRO A 150 -0.03 22.41 20.15
C PRO A 150 -0.14 22.11 18.67
N PHE A 151 -0.69 20.95 18.36
CA PHE A 151 -1.01 20.54 16.98
C PHE A 151 -2.52 20.25 16.84
N PRO A 152 -3.20 20.76 15.80
CA PRO A 152 -2.75 21.83 14.90
C PRO A 152 -2.46 23.13 15.69
N PRO A 153 -1.67 24.06 15.14
CA PRO A 153 -1.42 25.33 15.82
C PRO A 153 -2.73 26.05 16.10
N ALA A 154 -2.97 26.47 17.33
CA ALA A 154 -4.18 27.22 17.70
C ALA A 154 -4.32 28.53 16.89
N ALA A 155 -3.20 29.10 16.47
CA ALA A 155 -3.13 30.26 15.59
C ALA A 155 -3.82 30.07 14.23
N ASP A 156 -4.09 28.84 13.81
CA ASP A 156 -4.75 28.56 12.54
C ASP A 156 -6.13 29.19 12.43
N LEU A 157 -6.82 29.39 13.54
CA LEU A 157 -8.13 30.02 13.56
C LEU A 157 -8.07 31.55 13.55
N VAL A 158 -6.97 32.13 14.02
CA VAL A 158 -6.80 33.59 14.17
C VAL A 158 -5.84 34.15 13.13
N ASN A 159 -4.75 33.42 12.84
CA ASN A 159 -3.70 33.82 11.92
C ASN A 159 -3.50 32.73 10.88
N TYR A 160 -4.46 32.55 10.00
CA TYR A 160 -4.37 31.58 8.92
C TYR A 160 -3.26 31.95 7.96
N ASP A 161 -2.23 31.09 7.86
CA ASP A 161 -1.12 31.22 6.93
C ASP A 161 -1.27 30.24 5.75
N PRO A 162 -1.84 30.67 4.62
CA PRO A 162 -2.04 29.78 3.47
C PRO A 162 -0.72 29.35 2.83
N VAL A 163 0.33 30.16 2.91
CA VAL A 163 1.64 29.87 2.31
C VAL A 163 2.37 28.81 3.11
N GLY A 164 2.46 28.99 4.44
CA GLY A 164 3.05 27.99 5.33
C GLY A 164 2.31 26.65 5.29
N ARG A 165 0.99 26.67 5.09
CA ARG A 165 0.19 25.44 4.92
C ARG A 165 0.50 24.75 3.60
N ALA A 166 0.61 25.50 2.49
CA ALA A 166 1.01 24.96 1.20
C ALA A 166 2.42 24.35 1.29
N MET A 167 3.34 25.00 1.98
CA MET A 167 4.69 24.51 2.23
C MET A 167 4.68 23.22 3.08
N GLY A 168 3.84 23.15 4.10
CA GLY A 168 3.67 21.94 4.91
C GLY A 168 3.17 20.76 4.07
N SER A 169 2.24 21.00 3.16
CA SER A 169 1.73 20.00 2.21
C SER A 169 2.81 19.54 1.24
N LEU A 170 3.62 20.49 0.72
CA LEU A 170 4.76 20.18 -0.14
C LEU A 170 5.78 19.29 0.58
N ARG A 171 6.16 19.61 1.82
CA ARG A 171 7.07 18.77 2.63
C ARG A 171 6.52 17.35 2.83
N ALA A 172 5.25 17.22 3.17
CA ALA A 172 4.61 15.91 3.34
C ALA A 172 4.62 15.11 2.03
N GLY A 173 4.34 15.76 0.90
CA GLY A 173 4.41 15.15 -0.43
C GLY A 173 5.81 14.69 -0.80
N LEU A 174 6.81 15.56 -0.65
CA LEU A 174 8.22 15.22 -0.91
C LEU A 174 8.68 14.05 -0.04
N ARG A 175 8.29 14.04 1.23
CA ARG A 175 8.64 12.94 2.15
C ARG A 175 8.00 11.63 1.70
N ARG A 176 6.71 11.62 1.34
CA ARG A 176 6.04 10.42 0.84
C ARG A 176 6.68 9.87 -0.43
N MET A 177 7.02 10.73 -1.39
CA MET A 177 7.73 10.32 -2.60
C MET A 177 9.12 9.76 -2.31
N ALA A 178 9.86 10.35 -1.37
CA ALA A 178 11.16 9.84 -0.93
C ALA A 178 11.04 8.48 -0.24
N GLU A 179 10.02 8.29 0.61
CA GLU A 179 9.72 7.00 1.24
C GLU A 179 9.37 5.94 0.20
N ALA A 180 8.56 6.30 -0.80
CA ALA A 180 8.24 5.43 -1.93
C ALA A 180 9.49 5.01 -2.72
N TRP A 181 10.42 5.93 -2.95
CA TRP A 181 11.67 5.64 -3.63
C TRP A 181 12.59 4.70 -2.81
N VAL A 182 12.70 4.92 -1.49
CA VAL A 182 13.46 4.02 -0.61
C VAL A 182 12.87 2.62 -0.63
N LEU A 183 11.55 2.50 -0.50
CA LEU A 183 10.83 1.23 -0.60
C LEU A 183 11.08 0.57 -1.97
N ARG A 184 11.02 1.34 -3.06
CA ARG A 184 11.30 0.83 -4.41
C ARG A 184 12.68 0.22 -4.55
N ARG A 185 13.70 0.83 -3.96
CA ARG A 185 15.07 0.27 -3.97
C ARG A 185 15.14 -1.11 -3.32
N GLU A 186 14.46 -1.31 -2.21
CA GLU A 186 14.42 -2.61 -1.54
C GLU A 186 13.61 -3.65 -2.33
N ILE A 187 12.52 -3.23 -2.96
CA ILE A 187 11.73 -4.06 -3.86
C ILE A 187 12.58 -4.54 -5.06
N LEU A 188 13.35 -3.63 -5.66
CA LEU A 188 14.19 -3.96 -6.82
C LEU A 188 15.22 -5.04 -6.50
N LYS A 189 15.83 -5.04 -5.32
CA LYS A 189 16.77 -6.10 -4.89
C LYS A 189 16.12 -7.48 -4.95
N GLU A 190 14.88 -7.60 -4.52
CA GLU A 190 14.15 -8.87 -4.56
C GLU A 190 13.73 -9.25 -5.99
N LEU A 191 13.24 -8.30 -6.77
CA LEU A 191 12.83 -8.55 -8.16
C LEU A 191 14.00 -8.92 -9.07
N GLU A 192 15.16 -8.27 -8.90
CA GLU A 192 16.38 -8.58 -9.63
C GLU A 192 16.94 -9.96 -9.26
N ALA A 193 16.76 -10.37 -8.00
CA ALA A 193 17.05 -11.73 -7.56
C ALA A 193 16.05 -12.78 -8.07
N GLY A 194 14.99 -12.35 -8.76
CA GLY A 194 13.94 -13.23 -9.29
C GLY A 194 12.91 -13.68 -8.26
N ASN A 195 12.89 -13.06 -7.10
CA ASN A 195 11.93 -13.40 -6.04
C ASN A 195 10.54 -12.85 -6.35
N PRO A 196 9.48 -13.64 -6.10
CA PRO A 196 8.10 -13.12 -6.10
C PRO A 196 7.93 -12.09 -4.99
N VAL A 197 7.33 -10.94 -5.33
CA VAL A 197 7.15 -9.83 -4.41
C VAL A 197 5.68 -9.44 -4.32
N MET A 198 5.22 -9.18 -3.10
CA MET A 198 3.99 -8.48 -2.78
C MET A 198 4.28 -7.26 -1.91
N VAL A 199 3.67 -6.13 -2.22
CA VAL A 199 3.76 -4.91 -1.42
C VAL A 199 2.35 -4.51 -1.05
N LEU A 200 2.09 -4.30 0.24
CA LEU A 200 0.75 -3.99 0.73
C LEU A 200 0.81 -2.97 1.86
N GLY A 201 -0.28 -2.28 2.07
CA GLY A 201 -0.45 -1.32 3.15
C GLY A 201 -1.11 -0.02 2.73
N ASP A 202 -1.09 0.95 3.63
CA ASP A 202 -1.57 2.30 3.40
C ASP A 202 -0.49 3.14 2.72
N PHE A 203 -0.70 3.45 1.44
CA PHE A 203 0.22 4.29 0.68
C PHE A 203 -0.06 5.79 0.89
N ASN A 204 -1.17 6.13 1.55
CA ASN A 204 -1.64 7.50 1.72
C ASN A 204 -1.77 8.27 0.40
N ASP A 205 -1.92 7.54 -0.69
CA ASP A 205 -2.06 8.10 -2.04
C ASP A 205 -2.79 7.12 -2.96
N SER A 206 -3.48 7.67 -3.96
CA SER A 206 -4.16 6.86 -4.96
C SER A 206 -3.18 6.09 -5.85
N ASP A 207 -3.67 5.10 -6.55
CA ASP A 207 -2.89 4.24 -7.43
C ASP A 207 -2.29 4.97 -8.66
N ASN A 208 -2.79 6.17 -8.97
CA ASN A 208 -2.29 7.04 -10.03
C ASN A 208 -1.39 8.18 -9.51
N ALA A 209 -1.12 8.23 -8.23
CA ALA A 209 -0.25 9.24 -7.65
C ALA A 209 1.23 8.92 -7.91
N VAL A 210 2.06 9.96 -7.92
CA VAL A 210 3.50 9.84 -8.19
C VAL A 210 4.19 8.86 -7.23
N SER A 211 3.82 8.87 -5.95
CA SER A 211 4.37 7.93 -4.96
C SER A 211 4.04 6.47 -5.30
N SER A 212 2.82 6.19 -5.75
CA SER A 212 2.42 4.86 -6.19
C SER A 212 3.09 4.46 -7.51
N GLU A 213 3.28 5.39 -8.44
CA GLU A 213 4.03 5.15 -9.68
C GLU A 213 5.50 4.83 -9.42
N ILE A 214 6.14 5.50 -8.45
CA ILE A 214 7.51 5.20 -8.03
C ILE A 214 7.60 3.75 -7.55
N ILE A 215 6.66 3.28 -6.74
CA ILE A 215 6.67 1.91 -6.20
C ILE A 215 6.38 0.88 -7.30
N THR A 216 5.38 1.14 -8.14
CA THR A 216 5.00 0.23 -9.23
C THR A 216 6.06 0.13 -10.32
N GLY A 217 6.77 1.21 -10.60
CA GLY A 217 7.72 1.30 -11.69
C GLY A 217 7.11 1.74 -13.01
N GLU A 218 7.94 1.88 -14.02
CA GLU A 218 7.58 2.45 -15.30
C GLU A 218 6.42 1.74 -16.01
N THR A 219 5.64 2.54 -16.73
CA THR A 219 4.67 2.00 -17.68
C THR A 219 5.40 1.41 -18.89
N PRO A 220 4.91 0.30 -19.46
CA PRO A 220 5.52 -0.32 -20.62
C PRO A 220 5.77 0.64 -21.78
N PHE A 221 6.95 0.57 -22.36
CA PHE A 221 7.44 1.49 -23.38
C PHE A 221 6.55 1.55 -24.63
N LYS A 222 5.89 0.47 -25.00
CA LYS A 222 4.94 0.43 -26.13
C LYS A 222 3.80 1.46 -26.02
N ASN A 223 3.40 1.80 -24.79
CA ASN A 223 2.38 2.83 -24.58
C ASN A 223 2.89 4.23 -24.93
N TYR A 224 4.16 4.50 -24.71
CA TYR A 224 4.77 5.78 -25.10
C TYR A 224 4.98 5.86 -26.61
N ALA A 225 5.34 4.75 -27.27
CA ALA A 225 5.46 4.69 -28.73
C ALA A 225 4.13 4.98 -29.39
N TRP A 226 3.00 4.46 -28.84
CA TRP A 226 1.67 4.78 -29.34
C TRP A 226 1.34 6.27 -29.24
N MET A 227 1.62 6.91 -28.12
CA MET A 227 1.37 8.35 -27.94
C MET A 227 2.20 9.21 -28.92
N ARG A 228 3.44 8.82 -29.19
CA ARG A 228 4.32 9.52 -30.14
C ARG A 228 3.88 9.37 -31.59
N ARG A 229 3.22 8.29 -31.98
CA ARG A 229 2.68 8.12 -33.34
C ARG A 229 1.63 9.15 -33.73
N HIS A 230 1.03 9.81 -32.77
CA HIS A 230 0.08 10.90 -32.98
C HIS A 230 0.76 12.28 -33.05
N ASP A 231 2.06 12.35 -32.79
CA ASP A 231 2.82 13.57 -32.99
C ASP A 231 3.20 13.71 -34.47
N ALA A 232 2.58 14.67 -35.17
CA ALA A 232 2.82 14.94 -36.61
C ALA A 232 4.28 15.28 -36.92
N THR A 233 5.08 15.64 -35.92
CA THR A 233 6.50 15.95 -36.06
C THR A 233 7.40 14.72 -35.94
N HIS A 234 6.86 13.60 -35.50
CA HIS A 234 7.64 12.38 -35.25
C HIS A 234 7.81 11.55 -36.53
N LYS A 235 9.04 11.35 -36.95
CA LYS A 235 9.42 10.65 -38.20
C LYS A 235 9.79 9.17 -37.99
N GLY A 236 9.18 8.48 -37.07
CA GLY A 236 9.40 7.07 -36.80
C GLY A 236 9.74 6.75 -35.34
N ASP A 237 9.72 5.49 -34.98
CA ASP A 237 10.10 5.05 -33.64
C ASP A 237 11.62 5.17 -33.46
N ARG A 238 12.04 5.66 -32.28
CA ARG A 238 13.45 5.81 -31.92
C ARG A 238 14.18 4.44 -31.83
N TYR A 239 13.43 3.39 -31.58
CA TYR A 239 13.93 2.03 -31.41
C TYR A 239 13.25 1.08 -32.38
N THR A 240 13.97 0.06 -32.79
CA THR A 240 13.45 -1.08 -33.56
C THR A 240 12.46 -1.88 -32.72
N ASP A 241 11.65 -2.72 -33.37
CA ASP A 241 10.71 -3.59 -32.65
C ASP A 241 11.44 -4.53 -31.68
N THR A 242 12.60 -5.05 -32.08
CA THR A 242 13.44 -5.91 -31.23
C THR A 242 13.95 -5.17 -29.99
N GLU A 243 14.44 -3.94 -30.16
CA GLU A 243 14.88 -3.11 -29.02
C GLU A 243 13.71 -2.77 -28.09
N ASN A 244 12.53 -2.48 -28.65
CA ASN A 244 11.31 -2.26 -27.88
C ASN A 244 10.92 -3.50 -27.07
N ASP A 245 11.02 -4.70 -27.65
CA ASP A 245 10.72 -5.94 -26.94
C ASP A 245 11.71 -6.22 -25.80
N ILE A 246 13.00 -5.94 -26.01
CA ILE A 246 14.02 -6.05 -24.95
C ILE A 246 13.75 -5.06 -23.79
N ILE A 247 13.42 -3.81 -24.11
CA ILE A 247 13.11 -2.79 -23.11
C ILE A 247 11.84 -3.20 -22.35
N GLN A 248 10.83 -3.66 -23.07
CA GLN A 248 9.57 -4.12 -22.49
C GLN A 248 9.81 -5.26 -21.49
N GLU A 249 10.60 -6.27 -21.86
CA GLU A 249 10.93 -7.39 -20.99
C GLU A 249 11.68 -6.93 -19.71
N LYS A 250 12.59 -5.97 -19.83
CA LYS A 250 13.29 -5.39 -18.67
C LYS A 250 12.35 -4.66 -17.73
N ILE A 251 11.42 -3.86 -18.28
CA ILE A 251 10.41 -3.15 -17.50
C ILE A 251 9.49 -4.15 -16.79
N ASP A 252 8.99 -5.15 -17.52
CA ASP A 252 8.05 -6.14 -16.97
C ASP A 252 8.65 -6.99 -15.85
N ARG A 253 9.97 -7.21 -15.86
CA ARG A 253 10.67 -7.93 -14.78
C ARG A 253 10.60 -7.19 -13.45
N VAL A 254 10.68 -5.88 -13.47
CA VAL A 254 10.81 -5.04 -12.28
C VAL A 254 9.54 -4.27 -11.93
N ARG A 255 8.49 -4.39 -12.75
CA ARG A 255 7.22 -3.73 -12.54
C ARG A 255 6.34 -4.49 -11.54
N LEU A 256 5.58 -3.75 -10.74
CA LEU A 256 4.49 -4.27 -9.92
C LEU A 256 3.14 -3.97 -10.57
N HIS A 257 2.15 -4.77 -10.23
CA HIS A 257 0.78 -4.68 -10.74
C HIS A 257 -0.21 -4.59 -9.58
N SER A 258 -1.12 -3.62 -9.62
CA SER A 258 -2.17 -3.49 -8.62
C SER A 258 -3.14 -4.67 -8.71
N ALA A 259 -3.39 -5.32 -7.57
CA ALA A 259 -4.36 -6.39 -7.43
C ALA A 259 -5.76 -5.93 -7.83
N GLU A 260 -6.14 -4.72 -7.41
CA GLU A 260 -7.39 -4.08 -7.78
C GLU A 260 -7.52 -3.93 -9.30
N LYS A 261 -6.52 -3.34 -9.96
CA LYS A 261 -6.53 -3.15 -11.41
C LYS A 261 -6.55 -4.47 -12.18
N LEU A 262 -5.88 -5.50 -11.69
CA LEU A 262 -5.95 -6.84 -12.30
C LEU A 262 -7.36 -7.43 -12.21
N PHE A 263 -8.07 -7.18 -11.12
CA PHE A 263 -9.45 -7.62 -10.96
C PHE A 263 -10.44 -6.77 -11.78
N VAL A 264 -10.34 -5.45 -11.70
CA VAL A 264 -11.24 -4.51 -12.39
C VAL A 264 -11.21 -4.71 -13.91
N ARG A 265 -10.07 -5.11 -14.48
CA ARG A 265 -9.98 -5.47 -15.90
C ARG A 265 -10.87 -6.65 -16.30
N THR A 266 -11.22 -7.50 -15.36
CA THR A 266 -12.11 -8.66 -15.58
C THR A 266 -13.55 -8.39 -15.16
N SER A 267 -13.78 -7.35 -14.34
CA SER A 267 -15.10 -7.01 -13.79
C SER A 267 -15.27 -5.50 -13.64
N LEU A 268 -15.90 -4.86 -14.58
CA LEU A 268 -16.12 -3.40 -14.62
C LEU A 268 -17.18 -2.88 -13.61
N ARG A 269 -17.49 -3.61 -12.54
CA ARG A 269 -18.72 -3.36 -11.77
C ARG A 269 -18.55 -2.75 -10.39
N ASP A 270 -17.36 -2.75 -9.83
CA ASP A 270 -17.18 -2.32 -8.45
C ASP A 270 -16.41 -0.99 -8.40
N MET A 271 -17.06 0.04 -7.84
CA MET A 271 -16.33 1.20 -7.37
C MET A 271 -15.58 0.81 -6.11
N VAL A 272 -14.27 0.91 -6.15
CA VAL A 272 -13.39 0.58 -5.04
C VAL A 272 -12.91 1.87 -4.41
N PHE A 273 -13.12 2.02 -3.12
CA PHE A 273 -12.48 3.05 -2.31
C PHE A 273 -12.20 2.50 -0.93
N THR A 274 -11.11 2.93 -0.34
CA THR A 274 -10.69 2.54 1.00
C THR A 274 -10.74 3.69 1.99
N SER A 275 -10.90 4.92 1.51
CA SER A 275 -10.97 6.11 2.34
C SER A 275 -11.97 7.12 1.75
N ALA A 276 -12.66 7.86 2.62
CA ALA A 276 -13.57 8.93 2.24
C ALA A 276 -13.30 10.16 3.11
N PHE A 277 -12.94 11.28 2.48
CA PHE A 277 -12.72 12.54 3.17
C PHE A 277 -12.99 13.74 2.25
N GLY A 278 -13.76 14.70 2.73
CA GLY A 278 -14.08 15.93 1.98
C GLY A 278 -14.85 15.69 0.68
N GLY A 279 -15.68 14.64 0.60
CA GLY A 279 -16.37 14.24 -0.63
C GLY A 279 -15.48 13.51 -1.63
N VAL A 280 -14.24 13.25 -1.28
CA VAL A 280 -13.29 12.50 -2.12
C VAL A 280 -13.24 11.06 -1.64
N TYR A 281 -13.45 10.13 -2.56
CA TYR A 281 -13.39 8.68 -2.32
C TYR A 281 -12.17 8.13 -3.07
N GLU A 282 -11.19 7.64 -2.33
CA GLU A 282 -9.91 7.17 -2.87
C GLU A 282 -9.56 5.77 -2.41
N SER A 283 -8.86 5.04 -3.25
CA SER A 283 -8.22 3.76 -2.91
C SER A 283 -6.76 4.03 -2.54
N ILE A 284 -6.52 4.28 -1.25
CA ILE A 284 -5.19 4.62 -0.71
C ILE A 284 -4.49 3.43 -0.06
N ASP A 285 -5.25 2.42 0.30
CA ASP A 285 -4.74 1.11 0.70
C ASP A 285 -4.57 0.25 -0.55
N GLN A 286 -3.39 -0.30 -0.75
CA GLN A 286 -3.04 -0.97 -2.00
C GLN A 286 -2.39 -2.34 -1.75
N ILE A 287 -2.57 -3.26 -2.71
CA ILE A 287 -1.84 -4.52 -2.82
C ILE A 287 -1.20 -4.54 -4.20
N LEU A 288 0.11 -4.51 -4.27
CA LEU A 288 0.90 -4.57 -5.49
C LEU A 288 1.62 -5.92 -5.58
N MET A 289 1.66 -6.49 -6.77
CA MET A 289 2.22 -7.81 -7.00
C MET A 289 3.19 -7.79 -8.19
N SER A 290 4.27 -8.56 -8.08
CA SER A 290 5.22 -8.76 -9.17
C SER A 290 4.62 -9.55 -10.34
N ARG A 291 5.34 -9.58 -11.46
CA ARG A 291 4.95 -10.33 -12.68
C ARG A 291 4.63 -11.82 -12.45
N HIS A 292 5.11 -12.39 -11.36
CA HIS A 292 4.83 -13.77 -10.98
C HIS A 292 3.34 -14.06 -10.76
N PHE A 293 2.52 -13.03 -10.60
CA PHE A 293 1.07 -13.12 -10.40
C PHE A 293 0.27 -12.51 -11.56
N HIS A 294 0.97 -12.04 -12.60
CA HIS A 294 0.31 -11.41 -13.73
C HIS A 294 -0.28 -12.46 -14.68
N PRO A 295 -1.53 -12.32 -15.14
CA PRO A 295 -2.22 -13.35 -15.93
C PRO A 295 -1.53 -13.68 -17.26
N TYR A 296 -0.81 -12.73 -17.86
CA TYR A 296 -0.09 -12.94 -19.13
C TYR A 296 1.31 -13.55 -18.95
N ASN A 297 1.77 -13.76 -17.71
CA ASN A 297 3.01 -14.49 -17.49
C ASN A 297 2.74 -16.00 -17.55
N ALA A 298 3.35 -16.70 -18.50
CA ALA A 298 3.18 -18.16 -18.66
C ALA A 298 3.65 -18.92 -17.42
N ASP A 299 4.73 -18.44 -16.78
CA ASP A 299 5.35 -19.03 -15.60
C ASP A 299 4.79 -18.48 -14.28
N ARG A 300 3.61 -17.85 -14.33
CA ARG A 300 3.00 -17.29 -13.13
C ARG A 300 2.76 -18.34 -12.05
N LEU A 301 2.96 -17.96 -10.80
CA LEU A 301 2.71 -18.78 -9.62
C LEU A 301 1.22 -18.91 -9.27
N GLY A 302 0.47 -17.93 -9.67
CA GLY A 302 -0.96 -17.84 -9.43
C GLY A 302 -1.58 -16.67 -10.18
N GLN A 303 -2.87 -16.48 -9.97
CA GLN A 303 -3.61 -15.37 -10.57
C GLN A 303 -4.60 -14.80 -9.57
N MET A 304 -4.94 -13.53 -9.78
CA MET A 304 -6.03 -12.88 -9.05
C MET A 304 -7.35 -13.52 -9.44
N GLU A 305 -8.06 -14.05 -8.48
CA GLU A 305 -9.41 -14.59 -8.66
C GLU A 305 -10.47 -13.55 -8.34
N TYR A 306 -10.28 -12.86 -7.22
CA TYR A 306 -11.21 -11.86 -6.75
C TYR A 306 -10.51 -10.81 -5.87
N PHE A 307 -10.97 -9.56 -5.98
CA PHE A 307 -10.56 -8.45 -5.09
C PHE A 307 -11.81 -7.88 -4.42
N SER A 308 -11.75 -7.67 -3.13
CA SER A 308 -12.84 -7.07 -2.38
C SER A 308 -12.38 -5.98 -1.46
N VAL A 309 -13.28 -5.06 -1.18
CA VAL A 309 -13.11 -4.02 -0.17
C VAL A 309 -14.28 -4.09 0.78
N LEU A 310 -13.97 -4.11 2.07
CA LEU A 310 -14.95 -4.01 3.16
C LEU A 310 -14.99 -2.57 3.62
N ASN A 311 -15.89 -1.77 3.07
CA ASN A 311 -15.97 -0.32 3.28
C ASN A 311 -17.38 0.14 3.71
N ASP A 312 -18.27 -0.77 4.05
CA ASP A 312 -19.66 -0.47 4.45
C ASP A 312 -19.75 0.42 5.71
N HIS A 313 -18.69 0.47 6.51
CA HIS A 313 -18.60 1.25 7.75
C HIS A 313 -17.99 2.64 7.56
N ILE A 314 -17.43 2.92 6.36
CA ILE A 314 -16.76 4.20 6.09
C ILE A 314 -17.83 5.28 5.87
N THR A 315 -17.70 6.36 6.62
CA THR A 315 -18.44 7.59 6.41
C THR A 315 -17.46 8.72 6.12
N ASP A 316 -17.90 9.70 5.31
CA ASP A 316 -17.09 10.90 5.09
C ASP A 316 -17.05 11.73 6.39
N GLY A 317 -15.99 11.54 7.18
CA GLY A 317 -15.80 12.18 8.48
C GLY A 317 -15.63 13.70 8.42
N SER A 318 -15.51 14.30 7.22
CA SER A 318 -15.50 15.74 7.02
C SER A 318 -16.88 16.34 6.99
N HIS A 319 -17.92 15.53 6.82
CA HIS A 319 -19.30 15.99 6.76
C HIS A 319 -19.89 16.04 8.18
N PRO A 320 -20.25 17.22 8.71
CA PRO A 320 -20.65 17.37 10.12
C PRO A 320 -21.95 16.62 10.48
N GLU A 321 -22.76 16.28 9.49
CA GLU A 321 -24.05 15.58 9.67
C GLU A 321 -23.94 14.07 9.42
N ALA A 322 -22.79 13.59 8.91
CA ALA A 322 -22.59 12.17 8.67
C ALA A 322 -22.50 11.42 10.01
N PRO A 323 -23.19 10.29 10.19
CA PRO A 323 -23.02 9.47 11.37
C PRO A 323 -21.59 8.94 11.41
N TYR A 324 -20.82 9.40 12.39
CA TYR A 324 -19.44 9.00 12.59
C TYR A 324 -19.33 7.96 13.71
N ASN A 325 -18.89 6.76 13.35
CA ASN A 325 -18.60 5.73 14.34
C ASN A 325 -17.12 5.80 14.76
N LYS A 326 -16.88 6.37 15.95
CA LYS A 326 -15.52 6.51 16.50
C LYS A 326 -14.82 5.18 16.81
N LEU A 327 -15.56 4.08 16.84
CA LEU A 327 -15.04 2.74 17.10
C LEU A 327 -14.72 1.95 15.82
N ALA A 328 -15.14 2.46 14.67
CA ALA A 328 -14.82 1.87 13.38
C ALA A 328 -13.54 2.48 12.79
N SER A 329 -12.85 1.72 11.94
CA SER A 329 -11.74 2.24 11.14
C SER A 329 -12.26 3.28 10.14
N ASP A 330 -11.49 4.32 9.88
CA ASP A 330 -11.69 5.27 8.80
C ASP A 330 -11.19 4.74 7.44
N HIS A 331 -10.64 3.53 7.43
CA HIS A 331 -10.20 2.82 6.23
C HIS A 331 -11.01 1.55 5.99
N GLY A 332 -11.27 1.24 4.71
CA GLY A 332 -11.80 -0.05 4.25
C GLY A 332 -10.73 -1.11 4.17
N GLN A 333 -11.06 -2.31 4.62
CA GLN A 333 -10.15 -3.44 4.50
C GLN A 333 -10.15 -3.97 3.06
N ILE A 334 -8.98 -4.15 2.49
CA ILE A 334 -8.79 -4.74 1.16
C ILE A 334 -8.37 -6.20 1.27
N ILE A 335 -8.93 -7.03 0.38
CA ILE A 335 -8.66 -8.47 0.36
C ILE A 335 -8.40 -8.91 -1.08
N ALA A 336 -7.24 -9.49 -1.31
CA ALA A 336 -6.89 -10.12 -2.58
C ALA A 336 -7.01 -11.65 -2.45
N HIS A 337 -7.92 -12.23 -3.22
CA HIS A 337 -8.09 -13.68 -3.31
C HIS A 337 -7.30 -14.19 -4.51
N MET A 338 -6.35 -15.06 -4.25
CA MET A 338 -5.46 -15.58 -5.25
C MET A 338 -5.61 -17.08 -5.40
N GLN A 339 -5.71 -17.54 -6.64
CA GLN A 339 -5.60 -18.94 -6.96
C GLN A 339 -4.14 -19.25 -7.33
N LEU A 340 -3.46 -20.00 -6.49
CA LEU A 340 -2.13 -20.50 -6.81
C LEU A 340 -2.22 -21.68 -7.77
N LYS A 341 -1.26 -21.79 -8.71
CA LYS A 341 -1.14 -22.98 -9.54
C LYS A 341 -0.84 -24.19 -8.64
N GLY A 342 -1.77 -25.12 -8.60
CA GLY A 342 -1.53 -26.45 -8.04
C GLY A 342 -0.45 -27.18 -8.84
N LYS A 343 0.09 -28.28 -8.28
CA LYS A 343 0.81 -29.24 -9.13
C LYS A 343 -0.10 -29.63 -10.28
N ASP A 344 0.37 -29.43 -11.51
CA ASP A 344 -0.16 -30.20 -12.62
C ASP A 344 -0.07 -31.68 -12.24
N ASN A 345 -1.20 -32.28 -11.96
CA ASN A 345 -1.36 -33.72 -12.08
C ASN A 345 -1.40 -34.01 -13.57
N SER A 346 -0.32 -33.70 -14.28
CA SER A 346 -0.10 -34.25 -15.62
C SER A 346 0.12 -35.73 -15.44
N ARG A 347 -0.96 -36.45 -15.58
CA ARG A 347 -0.93 -37.82 -16.06
C ARG A 347 -1.05 -37.81 -17.58
#